data_64d2c4510edbc4c63a7eca7a97e3179d
#
_entry.id   64d2c4510edbc4c63a7eca7a97e3179d
#
_cell.length_a   1.000
_cell.length_b   1.000
_cell.length_c   1.000
_cell.angle_alpha   90.00
_cell.angle_beta   90.00
_cell.angle_gamma   90.00
#
_symmetry.space_group_name_H-M   'P 1'
#
loop_
_entity.id
_entity.type
_entity.pdbx_description
1 polymer ?
#
loop_
_entity_poly.entity_id
_entity_poly.type
_entity_poly.pdbx_seq_one_letter_code
_entity_poly.pdbx_strand_id
1 'polypeptide(L)'
;VYKRQISAGAYRGYGATQGLFAVESAVNELAAKLHMDPFKIREMNIVHEGDVMPAYYGAVNTSCTLDRCLAKVHEMINWDEKYPRRDMGNGKIRAVGMGMAMQGSGISGMDVGSATLKVNDEGFYTLLIGAADMGTGCDTTLAQIAAEVLDCGLDDITVFGADTDVSPYDSGSYASSTTYVTGKAVEKCAMKLRAQICKLGAELLHCEEADVAFDGKNVFVDADPEQKVSLSEVASASQFG
;
A
#
# COMPACT_ATOMS: atom_id res chain seq x y z
N VAL A 1 23.75 -31.94 -1.84
CA VAL A 1 22.32 -32.02 -2.13
C VAL A 1 21.84 -30.86 -2.99
N TYR A 2 22.42 -29.68 -2.89
CA TYR A 2 21.91 -28.48 -3.60
C TYR A 2 22.63 -28.17 -4.93
N LYS A 3 23.62 -28.97 -5.35
CA LYS A 3 24.51 -28.64 -6.47
C LYS A 3 23.90 -28.80 -7.87
N ARG A 4 22.70 -29.35 -8.02
CA ARG A 4 22.07 -29.63 -9.31
C ARG A 4 20.63 -29.13 -9.41
N GLN A 5 20.21 -28.28 -8.48
CA GLN A 5 18.88 -27.69 -8.50
C GLN A 5 18.91 -26.40 -9.32
N ILE A 6 17.79 -26.12 -10.00
CA ILE A 6 17.58 -24.84 -10.65
C ILE A 6 17.48 -23.76 -9.58
N SER A 7 18.21 -22.66 -9.78
CA SER A 7 18.10 -21.51 -8.87
C SER A 7 16.67 -20.98 -8.93
N ALA A 8 16.06 -20.81 -7.77
CA ALA A 8 14.84 -20.03 -7.66
C ALA A 8 15.19 -18.54 -7.55
N GLY A 9 14.39 -17.70 -8.17
CA GLY A 9 14.52 -16.25 -8.09
C GLY A 9 13.28 -15.61 -7.46
N ALA A 10 13.36 -14.32 -7.20
CA ALA A 10 12.22 -13.54 -6.76
C ALA A 10 11.21 -13.42 -7.92
N TYR A 11 10.04 -13.95 -7.69
CA TYR A 11 8.87 -13.82 -8.56
C TYR A 11 7.68 -13.45 -7.69
N ARG A 12 6.58 -12.98 -8.24
CA ARG A 12 5.40 -12.54 -7.51
C ARG A 12 5.05 -13.51 -6.37
N GLY A 13 5.25 -13.08 -5.09
CA GLY A 13 5.12 -13.90 -3.89
C GLY A 13 6.43 -14.46 -3.32
N TYR A 14 7.60 -14.28 -3.94
CA TYR A 14 8.93 -14.69 -3.46
C TYR A 14 9.10 -16.17 -3.10
N GLY A 15 8.36 -17.05 -3.77
CA GLY A 15 8.32 -18.48 -3.43
C GLY A 15 7.31 -18.84 -2.32
N ALA A 16 6.65 -17.87 -1.70
CA ALA A 16 5.57 -18.13 -0.75
C ALA A 16 4.43 -18.93 -1.39
N THR A 17 4.12 -18.66 -2.65
CA THR A 17 3.08 -19.40 -3.40
C THR A 17 3.37 -20.89 -3.47
N GLN A 18 4.61 -21.28 -3.78
CA GLN A 18 5.02 -22.69 -3.83
C GLN A 18 5.02 -23.33 -2.43
N GLY A 19 5.56 -22.60 -1.45
CA GLY A 19 5.58 -23.05 -0.06
C GLY A 19 4.19 -23.24 0.51
N LEU A 20 3.30 -22.28 0.28
CA LEU A 20 1.91 -22.34 0.74
C LEU A 20 1.14 -23.45 0.05
N PHE A 21 1.36 -23.67 -1.26
CA PHE A 21 0.75 -24.81 -1.95
C PHE A 21 1.13 -26.14 -1.28
N ALA A 22 2.41 -26.34 -0.95
CA ALA A 22 2.89 -27.54 -0.30
C ALA A 22 2.29 -27.71 1.12
N VAL A 23 2.28 -26.63 1.91
CA VAL A 23 1.73 -26.65 3.28
C VAL A 23 0.23 -26.91 3.26
N GLU A 24 -0.52 -26.20 2.42
CA GLU A 24 -1.96 -26.34 2.33
C GLU A 24 -2.40 -27.71 1.78
N SER A 25 -1.60 -28.28 0.87
CA SER A 25 -1.80 -29.66 0.42
C SER A 25 -1.59 -30.66 1.56
N ALA A 26 -0.52 -30.50 2.34
CA ALA A 26 -0.25 -31.34 3.50
C ALA A 26 -1.35 -31.23 4.57
N VAL A 27 -1.88 -30.02 4.81
CA VAL A 27 -3.00 -29.79 5.74
C VAL A 27 -4.26 -30.52 5.26
N ASN A 28 -4.55 -30.49 3.95
CA ASN A 28 -5.68 -31.23 3.39
C ASN A 28 -5.50 -32.73 3.52
N GLU A 29 -4.31 -33.26 3.27
CA GLU A 29 -4.03 -34.69 3.47
C GLU A 29 -4.14 -35.09 4.95
N LEU A 30 -3.65 -34.24 5.86
CA LEU A 30 -3.77 -34.46 7.31
C LEU A 30 -5.26 -34.50 7.71
N ALA A 31 -6.04 -33.54 7.26
CA ALA A 31 -7.48 -33.49 7.51
C ALA A 31 -8.17 -34.79 7.05
N ALA A 32 -7.83 -35.26 5.84
CA ALA A 32 -8.37 -36.50 5.31
C ALA A 32 -8.00 -37.72 6.16
N LYS A 33 -6.73 -37.80 6.60
CA LYS A 33 -6.26 -38.90 7.47
C LYS A 33 -6.90 -38.89 8.87
N LEU A 34 -7.23 -37.71 9.36
CA LEU A 34 -7.91 -37.51 10.65
C LEU A 34 -9.45 -37.64 10.51
N HIS A 35 -9.95 -37.87 9.32
CA HIS A 35 -11.39 -37.81 9.02
C HIS A 35 -12.04 -36.50 9.47
N MET A 36 -11.32 -35.41 9.36
CA MET A 36 -11.71 -34.06 9.76
C MET A 36 -11.98 -33.19 8.52
N ASP A 37 -12.94 -32.28 8.66
CA ASP A 37 -13.19 -31.27 7.63
C ASP A 37 -11.96 -30.34 7.49
N PRO A 38 -11.43 -30.11 6.28
CA PRO A 38 -10.31 -29.21 6.08
C PRO A 38 -10.61 -27.75 6.43
N PHE A 39 -11.87 -27.36 6.49
CA PHE A 39 -12.28 -26.10 7.06
C PHE A 39 -12.04 -26.10 8.57
N LYS A 40 -12.50 -27.12 9.27
CA LYS A 40 -12.43 -27.22 10.72
C LYS A 40 -10.99 -27.26 11.25
N ILE A 41 -10.11 -28.01 10.59
CA ILE A 41 -8.71 -28.08 10.99
C ILE A 41 -8.03 -26.69 10.89
N ARG A 42 -8.40 -25.87 9.90
CA ARG A 42 -7.90 -24.51 9.75
C ARG A 42 -8.48 -23.58 10.80
N GLU A 43 -9.79 -23.63 11.02
CA GLU A 43 -10.45 -22.84 12.07
C GLU A 43 -9.80 -23.03 13.44
N MET A 44 -9.36 -24.24 13.75
CA MET A 44 -8.70 -24.57 15.02
C MET A 44 -7.25 -24.09 15.09
N ASN A 45 -6.62 -23.75 13.98
CA ASN A 45 -5.18 -23.48 13.90
C ASN A 45 -4.84 -22.09 13.32
N ILE A 46 -5.81 -21.24 13.04
CA ILE A 46 -5.55 -19.87 12.60
C ILE A 46 -5.07 -19.01 13.75
N VAL A 47 -4.30 -17.98 13.41
CA VAL A 47 -3.92 -16.92 14.34
C VAL A 47 -5.07 -15.94 14.55
N HIS A 48 -5.16 -15.38 15.74
CA HIS A 48 -6.13 -14.37 16.11
C HIS A 48 -5.43 -13.06 16.49
N GLU A 49 -6.21 -12.01 16.63
CA GLU A 49 -5.73 -10.77 17.21
C GLU A 49 -5.29 -11.00 18.66
N GLY A 50 -4.13 -10.50 19.01
CA GLY A 50 -3.50 -10.72 20.32
C GLY A 50 -2.55 -11.92 20.39
N ASP A 51 -2.56 -12.83 19.42
CA ASP A 51 -1.67 -13.97 19.41
C ASP A 51 -0.21 -13.53 19.19
N VAL A 52 0.70 -14.22 19.85
CA VAL A 52 2.14 -14.07 19.63
C VAL A 52 2.56 -14.92 18.44
N MET A 53 3.24 -14.32 17.48
CA MET A 53 3.72 -14.99 16.26
C MET A 53 5.21 -15.29 16.34
N PRO A 54 5.63 -16.53 16.70
CA PRO A 54 7.04 -16.86 16.85
C PRO A 54 7.84 -16.69 15.55
N ALA A 55 7.25 -16.97 14.40
CA ALA A 55 7.87 -16.79 13.09
C ALA A 55 8.19 -15.33 12.75
N TYR A 56 7.58 -14.39 13.46
CA TYR A 56 7.80 -12.95 13.32
C TYR A 56 8.48 -12.38 14.59
N TYR A 57 9.48 -13.08 15.10
CA TYR A 57 10.30 -12.66 16.24
C TYR A 57 9.50 -12.41 17.53
N GLY A 58 8.38 -13.08 17.69
CA GLY A 58 7.52 -12.92 18.85
C GLY A 58 6.66 -11.66 18.83
N ALA A 59 6.48 -11.05 17.67
CA ALA A 59 5.56 -9.91 17.53
C ALA A 59 4.12 -10.32 17.85
N VAL A 60 3.40 -9.44 18.51
CA VAL A 60 1.96 -9.61 18.78
C VAL A 60 1.18 -9.25 17.51
N ASN A 61 0.22 -10.09 17.15
CA ASN A 61 -0.68 -9.83 16.04
C ASN A 61 -1.72 -8.79 16.45
N THR A 62 -1.53 -7.54 16.03
CA THR A 62 -2.36 -6.40 16.44
C THR A 62 -3.61 -6.21 15.60
N SER A 63 -3.73 -6.92 14.47
CA SER A 63 -4.87 -6.84 13.56
C SER A 63 -5.02 -8.14 12.81
N CYS A 64 -6.08 -8.86 13.02
CA CYS A 64 -6.37 -10.13 12.32
C CYS A 64 -7.87 -10.34 12.18
N THR A 65 -8.30 -10.69 10.97
CA THR A 65 -9.69 -11.01 10.65
C THR A 65 -9.80 -12.32 9.86
N LEU A 66 -8.80 -13.20 9.99
CA LEU A 66 -8.80 -14.50 9.30
C LEU A 66 -10.00 -15.36 9.64
N ASP A 67 -10.43 -15.33 10.90
CA ASP A 67 -11.64 -16.01 11.38
C ASP A 67 -12.89 -15.54 10.62
N ARG A 68 -13.05 -14.22 10.47
CA ARG A 68 -14.17 -13.64 9.71
C ARG A 68 -14.09 -13.95 8.22
N CYS A 69 -12.90 -13.90 7.64
CA CYS A 69 -12.69 -14.29 6.26
C CYS A 69 -13.06 -15.75 6.03
N LEU A 70 -12.63 -16.63 6.93
CA LEU A 70 -12.92 -18.05 6.88
C LEU A 70 -14.44 -18.30 6.97
N ALA A 71 -15.12 -17.71 7.96
CA ALA A 71 -16.57 -17.82 8.11
C ALA A 71 -17.31 -17.27 6.88
N LYS A 72 -16.87 -16.15 6.32
CA LYS A 72 -17.50 -15.54 5.15
C LYS A 72 -17.36 -16.39 3.89
N VAL A 73 -16.20 -16.96 3.65
CA VAL A 73 -15.98 -17.86 2.51
C VAL A 73 -16.81 -19.15 2.66
N HIS A 74 -16.90 -19.69 3.87
CA HIS A 74 -17.73 -20.86 4.17
C HIS A 74 -19.19 -20.62 3.81
N GLU A 75 -19.74 -19.48 4.24
CA GLU A 75 -21.10 -19.05 3.91
C GLU A 75 -21.28 -18.84 2.40
N MET A 76 -20.40 -18.06 1.77
CA MET A 76 -20.54 -17.67 0.36
C MET A 76 -20.50 -18.87 -0.60
N ILE A 77 -19.65 -19.86 -0.30
CA ILE A 77 -19.58 -21.06 -1.15
C ILE A 77 -20.64 -22.10 -0.80
N ASN A 78 -21.36 -21.93 0.29
CA ASN A 78 -22.26 -22.92 0.85
C ASN A 78 -21.54 -24.27 1.08
N TRP A 79 -20.50 -24.20 1.95
CA TRP A 79 -19.53 -25.27 2.17
C TRP A 79 -20.20 -26.59 2.60
N ASP A 80 -21.02 -26.54 3.64
CA ASP A 80 -21.64 -27.73 4.25
C ASP A 80 -22.49 -28.55 3.25
N GLU A 81 -23.06 -27.85 2.28
CA GLU A 81 -23.87 -28.51 1.24
C GLU A 81 -23.00 -29.10 0.12
N LYS A 82 -21.87 -28.47 -0.19
CA LYS A 82 -21.07 -28.79 -1.38
C LYS A 82 -19.85 -29.66 -1.10
N TYR A 83 -19.35 -29.63 0.12
CA TYR A 83 -18.18 -30.42 0.49
C TYR A 83 -18.55 -31.88 0.79
N PRO A 84 -17.71 -32.88 0.43
CA PRO A 84 -16.47 -32.70 -0.35
C PRO A 84 -16.75 -32.61 -1.86
N ARG A 85 -17.82 -33.20 -2.34
CA ARG A 85 -18.16 -33.23 -3.76
C ARG A 85 -19.63 -33.62 -4.01
N ARG A 86 -20.11 -33.23 -5.17
CA ARG A 86 -21.42 -33.59 -5.68
C ARG A 86 -21.32 -34.28 -7.04
N ASP A 87 -22.08 -35.30 -7.25
CA ASP A 87 -22.34 -35.82 -8.59
C ASP A 87 -23.43 -34.95 -9.25
N MET A 88 -23.06 -34.35 -10.38
CA MET A 88 -23.92 -33.44 -11.13
C MET A 88 -24.70 -34.17 -12.22
N GLY A 89 -24.59 -35.52 -12.31
CA GLY A 89 -25.08 -36.31 -13.41
C GLY A 89 -24.22 -36.23 -14.67
N ASN A 90 -24.50 -37.08 -15.65
CA ASN A 90 -23.79 -37.14 -16.94
C ASN A 90 -22.25 -37.27 -16.82
N GLY A 91 -21.77 -37.96 -15.79
CA GLY A 91 -20.35 -38.18 -15.55
C GLY A 91 -19.60 -36.95 -15.04
N LYS A 92 -20.28 -35.87 -14.63
CA LYS A 92 -19.68 -34.67 -14.09
C LYS A 92 -19.70 -34.69 -12.57
N ILE A 93 -18.55 -34.40 -11.97
CA ILE A 93 -18.40 -34.21 -10.53
C ILE A 93 -17.99 -32.75 -10.26
N ARG A 94 -18.67 -32.11 -9.33
CA ARG A 94 -18.27 -30.82 -8.78
C ARG A 94 -17.71 -31.04 -7.38
N ALA A 95 -16.51 -30.52 -7.16
CA ALA A 95 -15.89 -30.56 -5.85
C ALA A 95 -15.61 -29.11 -5.37
N VAL A 96 -15.50 -28.94 -4.08
CA VAL A 96 -15.03 -27.73 -3.44
C VAL A 96 -13.78 -28.03 -2.63
N GLY A 97 -12.89 -27.07 -2.55
CA GLY A 97 -11.68 -27.13 -1.75
C GLY A 97 -11.35 -25.76 -1.21
N MET A 98 -10.45 -25.70 -0.26
CA MET A 98 -9.99 -24.45 0.32
C MET A 98 -8.49 -24.48 0.54
N GLY A 99 -7.92 -23.30 0.60
CA GLY A 99 -6.56 -23.01 1.04
C GLY A 99 -6.54 -21.66 1.73
N MET A 100 -5.59 -21.49 2.63
CA MET A 100 -5.32 -20.24 3.30
C MET A 100 -3.90 -19.80 3.00
N ALA A 101 -3.71 -18.49 2.89
CA ALA A 101 -2.38 -17.92 2.66
C ALA A 101 -2.18 -16.71 3.54
N MET A 102 -0.96 -16.58 4.04
CA MET A 102 -0.49 -15.40 4.73
C MET A 102 0.88 -15.02 4.17
N GLN A 103 1.06 -13.75 3.90
CA GLN A 103 2.34 -13.21 3.44
C GLN A 103 2.58 -11.88 4.13
N GLY A 104 3.82 -11.67 4.59
CA GLY A 104 4.26 -10.38 5.11
C GLY A 104 4.33 -9.34 3.99
N SER A 105 4.00 -8.09 4.30
CA SER A 105 4.17 -6.94 3.41
C SER A 105 5.32 -6.08 3.89
N GLY A 106 6.16 -5.65 2.93
CA GLY A 106 7.36 -4.88 3.21
C GLY A 106 8.52 -5.73 3.75
N ILE A 107 9.74 -5.21 3.62
CA ILE A 107 10.94 -5.79 4.23
C ILE A 107 11.53 -4.74 5.16
N SER A 108 11.34 -4.95 6.46
CA SER A 108 11.81 -4.01 7.48
C SER A 108 13.30 -3.74 7.38
N GLY A 109 13.68 -2.47 7.36
CA GLY A 109 15.07 -2.03 7.29
C GLY A 109 15.73 -2.14 5.90
N MET A 110 15.00 -2.58 4.88
CA MET A 110 15.50 -2.70 3.49
C MET A 110 14.72 -1.87 2.48
N ASP A 111 13.40 -1.82 2.60
CA ASP A 111 12.56 -1.09 1.67
C ASP A 111 12.74 0.43 1.85
N VAL A 112 13.03 1.12 0.77
CA VAL A 112 13.24 2.57 0.74
C VAL A 112 12.39 3.16 -0.37
N GLY A 113 11.66 4.21 -0.05
CA GLY A 113 10.95 5.05 -1.01
C GLY A 113 11.42 6.49 -0.92
N SER A 114 11.49 7.16 -2.05
CA SER A 114 11.82 8.57 -2.14
C SER A 114 10.83 9.30 -3.03
N ALA A 115 10.61 10.57 -2.76
CA ALA A 115 9.76 11.44 -3.56
C ALA A 115 10.35 12.83 -3.65
N THR A 116 10.15 13.49 -4.79
CA THR A 116 10.40 14.91 -4.97
C THR A 116 9.13 15.57 -5.45
N LEU A 117 8.71 16.62 -4.78
CA LEU A 117 7.60 17.48 -5.19
C LEU A 117 8.14 18.85 -5.56
N LYS A 118 7.65 19.37 -6.68
CA LYS A 118 7.92 20.71 -7.16
C LYS A 118 6.61 21.42 -7.42
N VAL A 119 6.58 22.72 -7.21
CA VAL A 119 5.51 23.61 -7.68
C VAL A 119 6.11 24.51 -8.76
N ASN A 120 5.38 24.75 -9.83
CA ASN A 120 5.77 25.68 -10.89
C ASN A 120 5.12 27.06 -10.67
N ASP A 121 5.50 28.04 -11.44
CA ASP A 121 5.02 29.43 -11.36
C ASP A 121 3.55 29.59 -11.77
N GLU A 122 2.96 28.59 -12.41
CA GLU A 122 1.51 28.56 -12.72
C GLU A 122 0.67 27.96 -11.58
N GLY A 123 1.31 27.40 -10.52
CA GLY A 123 0.65 26.80 -9.37
C GLY A 123 0.29 25.32 -9.55
N PHE A 124 0.92 24.62 -10.50
CA PHE A 124 0.79 23.17 -10.66
C PHE A 124 1.95 22.43 -10.02
N TYR A 125 1.70 21.17 -9.66
CA TYR A 125 2.68 20.33 -9.00
C TYR A 125 3.27 19.30 -9.96
N THR A 126 4.53 18.96 -9.71
CA THR A 126 5.21 17.83 -10.33
C THR A 126 5.69 16.87 -9.24
N LEU A 127 5.21 15.64 -9.29
CA LEU A 127 5.62 14.57 -8.40
C LEU A 127 6.58 13.63 -9.13
N LEU A 128 7.82 13.54 -8.67
CA LEU A 128 8.84 12.61 -9.15
C LEU A 128 8.96 11.45 -8.17
N ILE A 129 8.77 10.22 -8.65
CA ILE A 129 8.84 8.98 -7.87
C ILE A 129 9.67 7.93 -8.62
N GLY A 130 10.42 7.12 -7.88
CA GLY A 130 11.15 5.99 -8.45
C GLY A 130 10.33 4.70 -8.55
N ALA A 131 9.18 4.66 -7.89
CA ALA A 131 8.27 3.52 -7.94
C ALA A 131 7.73 3.31 -9.36
N ALA A 132 7.77 2.06 -9.84
CA ALA A 132 7.27 1.70 -11.17
C ALA A 132 5.84 1.17 -11.09
N ASP A 133 4.94 1.73 -11.88
CA ASP A 133 3.59 1.18 -12.04
C ASP A 133 3.62 -0.04 -12.97
N MET A 134 3.48 -1.21 -12.37
CA MET A 134 3.39 -2.48 -13.09
C MET A 134 1.95 -2.99 -13.21
N GLY A 135 0.96 -2.10 -13.17
CA GLY A 135 -0.47 -2.40 -13.12
C GLY A 135 -1.04 -2.28 -11.71
N THR A 136 -0.30 -1.71 -10.77
CA THR A 136 -0.73 -1.48 -9.39
C THR A 136 -1.50 -0.17 -9.22
N GLY A 137 -1.42 0.75 -10.18
CA GLY A 137 -1.99 2.09 -10.08
C GLY A 137 -1.21 3.00 -9.13
N CYS A 138 0.08 2.72 -8.90
CA CYS A 138 0.87 3.46 -7.91
C CYS A 138 1.04 4.93 -8.27
N ASP A 139 1.16 5.28 -9.55
CA ASP A 139 1.25 6.67 -9.99
C ASP A 139 0.04 7.48 -9.51
N THR A 140 -1.17 6.96 -9.74
CA THR A 140 -2.41 7.59 -9.28
C THR A 140 -2.50 7.58 -7.75
N THR A 141 -2.21 6.46 -7.11
CA THR A 141 -2.34 6.34 -5.65
C THR A 141 -1.36 7.28 -4.92
N LEU A 142 -0.14 7.41 -5.42
CA LEU A 142 0.86 8.31 -4.83
C LEU A 142 0.51 9.78 -5.07
N ALA A 143 -0.06 10.11 -6.23
CA ALA A 143 -0.61 11.44 -6.47
C ALA A 143 -1.78 11.76 -5.53
N GLN A 144 -2.68 10.81 -5.26
CA GLN A 144 -3.76 10.98 -4.28
C GLN A 144 -3.23 11.31 -2.88
N ILE A 145 -2.15 10.67 -2.45
CA ILE A 145 -1.52 10.97 -1.15
C ILE A 145 -0.97 12.40 -1.13
N ALA A 146 -0.33 12.84 -2.22
CA ALA A 146 0.15 14.21 -2.32
C ALA A 146 -1.00 15.23 -2.34
N ALA A 147 -2.04 14.96 -3.12
CA ALA A 147 -3.22 15.81 -3.26
C ALA A 147 -3.93 16.02 -1.92
N GLU A 148 -4.12 14.96 -1.14
CA GLU A 148 -4.72 15.01 0.21
C GLU A 148 -3.94 15.93 1.16
N VAL A 149 -2.61 15.83 1.15
CA VAL A 149 -1.76 16.68 2.01
C VAL A 149 -1.73 18.13 1.54
N LEU A 150 -1.72 18.34 0.22
CA LEU A 150 -1.64 19.67 -0.39
C LEU A 150 -3.00 20.36 -0.54
N ASP A 151 -4.09 19.65 -0.25
CA ASP A 151 -5.48 20.12 -0.41
C ASP A 151 -5.77 20.58 -1.84
N CYS A 152 -5.29 19.82 -2.84
CA CYS A 152 -5.43 20.16 -4.25
C CYS A 152 -6.11 19.03 -5.06
N GLY A 153 -6.48 19.32 -6.30
CA GLY A 153 -7.01 18.32 -7.23
C GLY A 153 -5.94 17.37 -7.77
N LEU A 154 -6.34 16.16 -8.16
CA LEU A 154 -5.43 15.24 -8.85
C LEU A 154 -4.94 15.81 -10.19
N ASP A 155 -5.77 16.57 -10.87
CA ASP A 155 -5.45 17.20 -12.15
C ASP A 155 -4.38 18.32 -12.01
N ASP A 156 -4.14 18.79 -10.79
CA ASP A 156 -3.10 19.77 -10.47
C ASP A 156 -1.72 19.12 -10.32
N ILE A 157 -1.63 17.77 -10.33
CA ILE A 157 -0.39 17.03 -10.11
C ILE A 157 -0.02 16.24 -11.36
N THR A 158 1.12 16.56 -11.95
CA THR A 158 1.75 15.73 -13.00
C THR A 158 2.74 14.76 -12.35
N VAL A 159 2.57 13.46 -12.64
CA VAL A 159 3.45 12.40 -12.11
C VAL A 159 4.48 12.00 -13.16
N PHE A 160 5.75 11.95 -12.77
CA PHE A 160 6.82 11.30 -13.49
C PHE A 160 7.34 10.13 -12.66
N GLY A 161 6.94 8.91 -13.06
CA GLY A 161 7.30 7.67 -12.39
C GLY A 161 8.39 6.91 -13.14
N ALA A 162 9.32 6.30 -12.40
CA ALA A 162 10.29 5.34 -12.90
C ALA A 162 11.21 5.83 -14.05
N ASP A 163 11.41 7.12 -14.18
CA ASP A 163 12.38 7.70 -15.10
C ASP A 163 13.73 7.84 -14.38
N THR A 164 14.72 7.02 -14.81
CA THR A 164 16.03 6.96 -14.13
C THR A 164 16.88 8.22 -14.26
N ASP A 165 16.53 9.13 -15.17
CA ASP A 165 17.26 10.39 -15.33
C ASP A 165 16.82 11.46 -14.35
N VAL A 166 15.56 11.41 -13.88
CA VAL A 166 14.96 12.46 -13.03
C VAL A 166 14.32 11.95 -11.76
N SER A 167 13.93 10.69 -11.69
CA SER A 167 13.27 10.14 -10.51
C SER A 167 14.26 9.88 -9.37
N PRO A 168 13.86 10.13 -8.12
CA PRO A 168 14.66 9.77 -6.97
C PRO A 168 14.74 8.24 -6.82
N TYR A 169 15.71 7.78 -6.03
CA TYR A 169 15.91 6.36 -5.79
C TYR A 169 14.69 5.71 -5.13
N ASP A 170 14.33 4.54 -5.61
CA ASP A 170 13.35 3.62 -5.02
C ASP A 170 13.91 2.20 -5.09
N SER A 171 13.65 1.38 -4.08
CA SER A 171 14.17 0.02 -4.02
C SER A 171 13.44 -0.95 -4.95
N GLY A 172 12.29 -0.55 -5.47
CA GLY A 172 11.45 -1.31 -6.40
C GLY A 172 10.06 -1.61 -5.86
N SER A 173 9.14 -1.82 -6.80
CA SER A 173 7.74 -2.15 -6.49
C SER A 173 7.59 -3.65 -6.19
N TYR A 174 7.93 -4.09 -4.99
CA TYR A 174 7.88 -5.48 -4.55
C TYR A 174 7.38 -5.61 -3.10
N ALA A 175 7.19 -6.83 -2.63
CA ALA A 175 6.77 -7.18 -1.27
C ALA A 175 5.50 -6.44 -0.78
N SER A 176 4.65 -5.96 -1.70
CA SER A 176 3.43 -5.19 -1.40
C SER A 176 3.71 -3.93 -0.55
N SER A 177 4.84 -3.28 -0.76
CA SER A 177 5.31 -2.17 0.08
C SER A 177 5.16 -0.79 -0.54
N THR A 178 4.98 -0.68 -1.87
CA THR A 178 5.05 0.59 -2.60
C THR A 178 4.13 1.67 -2.02
N THR A 179 2.84 1.40 -1.89
CA THR A 179 1.89 2.38 -1.35
C THR A 179 2.24 2.78 0.09
N TYR A 180 2.73 1.86 0.90
CA TYR A 180 3.10 2.15 2.28
C TYR A 180 4.43 2.90 2.39
N VAL A 181 5.49 2.39 1.75
CA VAL A 181 6.84 2.95 1.89
C VAL A 181 7.01 4.22 1.08
N THR A 182 6.76 4.15 -0.25
CA THR A 182 6.88 5.32 -1.12
C THR A 182 5.76 6.32 -0.85
N GLY A 183 4.53 5.85 -0.52
CA GLY A 183 3.45 6.71 -0.08
C GLY A 183 3.80 7.53 1.17
N LYS A 184 4.50 6.93 2.14
CA LYS A 184 4.98 7.66 3.31
C LYS A 184 6.08 8.68 2.99
N ALA A 185 6.90 8.39 1.97
CA ALA A 185 7.87 9.35 1.45
C ALA A 185 7.16 10.55 0.77
N VAL A 186 6.13 10.26 -0.03
CA VAL A 186 5.29 11.29 -0.69
C VAL A 186 4.60 12.16 0.34
N GLU A 187 3.94 11.56 1.34
CA GLU A 187 3.28 12.29 2.42
C GLU A 187 4.24 13.25 3.11
N LYS A 188 5.41 12.76 3.53
CA LYS A 188 6.44 13.60 4.17
C LYS A 188 6.96 14.71 3.26
N CYS A 189 7.09 14.42 1.96
CA CYS A 189 7.53 15.41 0.97
C CYS A 189 6.47 16.51 0.80
N ALA A 190 5.20 16.11 0.67
CA ALA A 190 4.07 17.04 0.54
C ALA A 190 3.90 17.91 1.80
N MET A 191 4.03 17.33 2.99
CA MET A 191 4.00 18.10 4.25
C MET A 191 5.10 19.16 4.31
N LYS A 192 6.33 18.82 3.87
CA LYS A 192 7.44 19.78 3.83
C LYS A 192 7.17 20.89 2.81
N LEU A 193 6.66 20.55 1.63
CA LEU A 193 6.34 21.55 0.61
C LEU A 193 5.22 22.47 1.10
N ARG A 194 4.15 21.92 1.69
CA ARG A 194 3.07 22.71 2.29
C ARG A 194 3.59 23.71 3.33
N ALA A 195 4.48 23.26 4.22
CA ALA A 195 5.08 24.14 5.21
C ALA A 195 5.90 25.28 4.57
N GLN A 196 6.65 24.98 3.50
CA GLN A 196 7.40 26.01 2.76
C GLN A 196 6.47 27.00 2.07
N ILE A 197 5.37 26.54 1.49
CA ILE A 197 4.34 27.38 0.87
C ILE A 197 3.71 28.30 1.93
N CYS A 198 3.30 27.77 3.08
CA CYS A 198 2.71 28.56 4.16
C CYS A 198 3.71 29.59 4.70
N LYS A 199 4.96 29.20 4.92
CA LYS A 199 6.00 30.10 5.40
C LYS A 199 6.21 31.30 4.44
N LEU A 200 6.43 31.01 3.16
CA LEU A 200 6.64 32.08 2.18
C LEU A 200 5.37 32.92 1.96
N GLY A 201 4.20 32.30 2.00
CA GLY A 201 2.92 32.99 1.96
C GLY A 201 2.74 33.95 3.13
N ALA A 202 3.11 33.54 4.35
CA ALA A 202 3.09 34.42 5.52
C ALA A 202 4.04 35.62 5.38
N GLU A 203 5.25 35.39 4.86
CA GLU A 203 6.21 36.47 4.57
C GLU A 203 5.62 37.50 3.56
N LEU A 204 4.95 37.03 2.50
CA LEU A 204 4.30 37.88 1.51
C LEU A 204 3.09 38.63 2.08
N LEU A 205 2.37 38.00 3.01
CA LEU A 205 1.21 38.61 3.69
C LEU A 205 1.60 39.49 4.89
N HIS A 206 2.92 39.53 5.23
CA HIS A 206 3.46 40.29 6.37
C HIS A 206 2.83 39.89 7.71
N CYS A 207 2.63 38.57 7.92
CA CYS A 207 2.10 37.99 9.17
C CYS A 207 2.95 36.80 9.66
N GLU A 208 2.60 36.22 10.80
CA GLU A 208 3.29 35.05 11.33
C GLU A 208 2.82 33.78 10.64
N GLU A 209 3.70 32.78 10.51
CA GLU A 209 3.37 31.47 9.88
C GLU A 209 2.21 30.76 10.59
N ALA A 210 2.05 31.00 11.91
CA ALA A 210 0.96 30.40 12.67
C ALA A 210 -0.43 31.00 12.38
N ASP A 211 -0.49 32.14 11.71
CA ASP A 211 -1.72 32.88 11.42
C ASP A 211 -2.25 32.61 10.01
N VAL A 212 -1.59 31.74 9.24
CA VAL A 212 -1.99 31.42 7.86
C VAL A 212 -2.46 29.98 7.68
N ALA A 213 -3.39 29.80 6.75
CA ALA A 213 -3.78 28.51 6.23
C ALA A 213 -3.56 28.43 4.71
N PHE A 214 -3.60 27.21 4.18
CA PHE A 214 -3.45 26.93 2.77
C PHE A 214 -4.58 25.99 2.30
N ASP A 215 -5.30 26.39 1.25
CA ASP A 215 -6.46 25.70 0.68
C ASP A 215 -6.16 24.95 -0.63
N GLY A 216 -4.88 24.72 -0.93
CA GLY A 216 -4.43 24.10 -2.18
C GLY A 216 -4.20 25.08 -3.33
N LYS A 217 -4.72 26.31 -3.24
CA LYS A 217 -4.60 27.37 -4.25
C LYS A 217 -4.12 28.70 -3.72
N ASN A 218 -4.43 28.99 -2.48
CA ASN A 218 -4.08 30.27 -1.85
C ASN A 218 -3.56 30.03 -0.45
N VAL A 219 -2.58 30.85 -0.03
CA VAL A 219 -2.25 31.06 1.38
C VAL A 219 -3.02 32.29 1.83
N PHE A 220 -3.74 32.18 2.93
CA PHE A 220 -4.59 33.24 3.45
C PHE A 220 -4.46 33.38 4.95
N VAL A 221 -4.78 34.56 5.48
CA VAL A 221 -4.78 34.81 6.93
C VAL A 221 -6.07 34.24 7.54
N ASP A 222 -5.96 33.36 8.54
CA ASP A 222 -7.11 32.70 9.16
C ASP A 222 -8.16 33.69 9.69
N ALA A 223 -7.71 34.80 10.27
CA ALA A 223 -8.58 35.86 10.81
C ALA A 223 -9.21 36.73 9.74
N ASP A 224 -8.66 36.79 8.52
CA ASP A 224 -9.15 37.57 7.39
C ASP A 224 -8.85 36.85 6.07
N PRO A 225 -9.70 35.91 5.63
CA PRO A 225 -9.48 35.10 4.42
C PRO A 225 -9.46 35.91 3.10
N GLU A 226 -9.85 37.18 3.10
CA GLU A 226 -9.71 38.06 1.94
C GLU A 226 -8.26 38.52 1.76
N GLN A 227 -7.47 38.55 2.84
CA GLN A 227 -6.03 38.79 2.81
C GLN A 227 -5.32 37.48 2.43
N LYS A 228 -5.06 37.32 1.14
CA LYS A 228 -4.50 36.09 0.56
C LYS A 228 -3.52 36.36 -0.57
N VAL A 229 -2.66 35.36 -0.82
CA VAL A 229 -1.77 35.27 -1.98
C VAL A 229 -1.99 33.95 -2.68
N SER A 230 -1.95 33.96 -3.99
CA SER A 230 -2.10 32.73 -4.77
C SER A 230 -0.85 31.85 -4.71
N LEU A 231 -1.02 30.55 -4.94
CA LEU A 231 0.11 29.62 -5.05
C LEU A 231 1.09 30.03 -6.15
N SER A 232 0.59 30.58 -7.25
CA SER A 232 1.42 31.10 -8.34
C SER A 232 2.29 32.27 -7.90
N GLU A 233 1.75 33.21 -7.10
CA GLU A 233 2.52 34.32 -6.54
C GLU A 233 3.58 33.82 -5.56
N VAL A 234 3.22 32.88 -4.67
CA VAL A 234 4.18 32.24 -3.75
C VAL A 234 5.29 31.52 -4.50
N ALA A 235 4.93 30.75 -5.54
CA ALA A 235 5.90 30.01 -6.35
C ALA A 235 6.83 30.96 -7.12
N SER A 236 6.30 32.03 -7.71
CA SER A 236 7.10 33.05 -8.38
C SER A 236 8.05 33.75 -7.43
N ALA A 237 7.58 34.15 -6.25
CA ALA A 237 8.41 34.78 -5.24
C ALA A 237 9.57 33.90 -4.78
N SER A 238 9.37 32.55 -4.73
CA SER A 238 10.42 31.61 -4.31
C SER A 238 11.64 31.55 -5.25
N GLN A 239 11.51 32.06 -6.47
CA GLN A 239 12.60 32.06 -7.47
C GLN A 239 13.52 33.27 -7.32
N PHE A 240 13.08 34.34 -6.67
CA PHE A 240 13.76 35.63 -6.61
C PHE A 240 14.11 36.06 -5.18
N GLY A 241 13.82 35.22 -4.18
CA GLY A 241 14.06 35.49 -2.75
C GLY A 241 15.35 34.92 -2.19
#